data_28308a0cb6bcff810da40cd6f856789a
#
_entry.id   28308a0cb6bcff810da40cd6f856789a
#
_cell.length_a   1.000
_cell.length_b   1.000
_cell.length_c   1.000
_cell.angle_alpha   90.00
_cell.angle_beta   90.00
_cell.angle_gamma   90.00
#
_symmetry.space_group_name_H-M   'P 1'
#
loop_
_entity.id
_entity.type
_entity.pdbx_description
1 polymer ?
#
loop_
_entity_poly.entity_id
_entity_poly.type
_entity_poly.pdbx_seq_one_letter_code
_entity_poly.pdbx_strand_id
1 'polypeptide(L)'
;HYQYVTREIPEEGESTDYELSSGNYVVGVEIPEGIYTVTPKDDYDTVQIDDSENSIYLYEYTEGKKDKIEDVRLYKGAVLTLRCKTTEKLHTDNAQDIDTLETAGQSNPLAEPVEIKGQKVLTAGKDFEPGIYDLDRISGDGDVKITIYSEEQEEMNSWSQYLSEDGIDGETFHYLVIPENAVVEVSEDLRIKLTPTEMIASTDYYSFYNR
;
A
#
# COMPACT_ATOMS: atom_id res chain seq x y z
N HIS A 1 4.54 -18.70 -11.10
CA HIS A 1 3.78 -17.86 -10.18
C HIS A 1 2.28 -17.84 -10.50
N TYR A 2 1.89 -17.98 -11.78
CA TYR A 2 0.48 -17.88 -12.21
C TYR A 2 -0.20 -19.23 -12.45
N GLN A 3 0.40 -20.33 -12.05
CA GLN A 3 -0.10 -21.69 -12.32
C GLN A 3 -1.41 -22.05 -11.61
N TYR A 4 -1.78 -21.28 -10.59
CA TYR A 4 -3.01 -21.51 -9.80
C TYR A 4 -4.12 -20.50 -10.11
N VAL A 5 -3.90 -19.64 -11.07
CA VAL A 5 -4.91 -18.64 -11.47
C VAL A 5 -6.09 -19.36 -12.12
N THR A 6 -7.29 -19.11 -11.62
CA THR A 6 -8.52 -19.78 -12.08
C THR A 6 -9.12 -19.14 -13.33
N ARG A 7 -8.70 -17.94 -13.68
CA ARG A 7 -9.16 -17.22 -14.87
C ARG A 7 -8.04 -16.35 -15.45
N GLU A 8 -8.14 -16.07 -16.73
CA GLU A 8 -7.27 -15.11 -17.39
C GLU A 8 -7.90 -13.70 -17.36
N ILE A 9 -7.04 -12.68 -17.30
CA ILE A 9 -7.47 -11.31 -17.52
C ILE A 9 -7.72 -11.13 -19.01
N PRO A 10 -8.90 -10.63 -19.45
CA PRO A 10 -9.16 -10.43 -20.87
C PRO A 10 -8.10 -9.56 -21.57
N GLU A 11 -7.71 -9.93 -22.78
CA GLU A 11 -6.73 -9.16 -23.57
C GLU A 11 -7.30 -7.80 -23.99
N GLU A 12 -8.61 -7.72 -24.19
CA GLU A 12 -9.30 -6.49 -24.53
C GLU A 12 -9.59 -5.66 -23.30
N GLY A 13 -9.43 -4.35 -23.41
CA GLY A 13 -9.69 -3.40 -22.33
C GLY A 13 -9.25 -2.01 -22.71
N GLU A 14 -9.14 -1.13 -21.74
CA GLU A 14 -8.73 0.25 -21.95
C GLU A 14 -7.23 0.43 -21.69
N SER A 15 -6.59 1.23 -22.54
CA SER A 15 -5.21 1.65 -22.32
C SER A 15 -5.18 2.81 -21.32
N THR A 16 -4.38 2.68 -20.28
CA THR A 16 -4.25 3.71 -19.25
C THR A 16 -2.88 3.69 -18.58
N ASP A 17 -2.51 4.85 -18.04
CA ASP A 17 -1.27 5.06 -17.30
C ASP A 17 -1.58 5.59 -15.90
N TYR A 18 -0.76 5.16 -14.93
CA TYR A 18 -0.76 5.68 -13.57
C TYR A 18 0.65 6.06 -13.15
N GLU A 19 0.79 7.16 -12.44
CA GLU A 19 1.98 7.48 -11.66
C GLU A 19 1.61 7.42 -10.18
N LEU A 20 2.17 6.44 -9.46
CA LEU A 20 1.80 6.17 -8.07
C LEU A 20 3.01 6.31 -7.17
N SER A 21 2.82 6.98 -6.05
CA SER A 21 3.80 7.06 -4.96
C SER A 21 3.73 5.82 -4.06
N SER A 22 4.62 5.77 -3.05
CA SER A 22 4.60 4.68 -2.07
C SER A 22 3.22 4.52 -1.43
N GLY A 23 2.76 3.30 -1.33
CA GLY A 23 1.45 3.01 -0.73
C GLY A 23 0.92 1.63 -1.05
N ASN A 24 -0.27 1.37 -0.53
CA ASN A 24 -1.05 0.17 -0.80
C ASN A 24 -2.21 0.51 -1.72
N TYR A 25 -2.33 -0.20 -2.82
CA TYR A 25 -3.37 0.02 -3.82
C TYR A 25 -4.18 -1.25 -3.99
N VAL A 26 -5.47 -1.19 -3.67
CA VAL A 26 -6.39 -2.32 -3.83
C VAL A 26 -6.89 -2.33 -5.27
N VAL A 27 -6.62 -3.40 -5.97
CA VAL A 27 -7.03 -3.58 -7.37
C VAL A 27 -8.55 -3.71 -7.46
N GLY A 28 -9.15 -2.97 -8.36
CA GLY A 28 -10.60 -2.85 -8.50
C GLY A 28 -11.21 -1.74 -7.65
N VAL A 29 -10.40 -1.03 -6.85
CA VAL A 29 -10.80 0.13 -6.05
C VAL A 29 -9.98 1.36 -6.43
N GLU A 30 -8.65 1.31 -6.21
CA GLU A 30 -7.76 2.43 -6.53
C GLU A 30 -7.18 2.34 -7.95
N ILE A 31 -6.95 1.13 -8.44
CA ILE A 31 -6.48 0.88 -9.81
C ILE A 31 -7.29 -0.27 -10.42
N PRO A 32 -7.50 -0.28 -11.74
CA PRO A 32 -8.28 -1.34 -12.38
C PRO A 32 -7.48 -2.63 -12.52
N GLU A 33 -8.20 -3.75 -12.60
CA GLU A 33 -7.63 -5.03 -13.01
C GLU A 33 -7.01 -4.92 -14.41
N GLY A 34 -5.86 -5.56 -14.61
CA GLY A 34 -5.18 -5.56 -15.91
C GLY A 34 -3.82 -6.21 -15.84
N ILE A 35 -3.17 -6.28 -16.99
CA ILE A 35 -1.77 -6.73 -17.11
C ILE A 35 -0.92 -5.49 -17.33
N TYR A 36 -0.01 -5.25 -16.39
CA TYR A 36 0.75 -4.00 -16.32
C TYR A 36 2.23 -4.18 -16.62
N THR A 37 2.81 -3.11 -17.14
CA THR A 37 4.25 -2.86 -17.11
C THR A 37 4.53 -1.78 -16.08
N VAL A 38 5.37 -2.10 -15.10
CA VAL A 38 5.80 -1.16 -14.07
C VAL A 38 7.18 -0.64 -14.41
N THR A 39 7.31 0.68 -14.49
CA THR A 39 8.57 1.34 -14.76
C THR A 39 8.99 2.13 -13.52
N PRO A 40 10.02 1.68 -12.79
CA PRO A 40 10.57 2.43 -11.68
C PRO A 40 11.22 3.72 -12.16
N LYS A 41 11.20 4.75 -11.33
CA LYS A 41 11.75 6.06 -11.65
C LYS A 41 13.11 6.29 -11.02
N ASP A 42 13.31 5.73 -9.84
CA ASP A 42 14.50 5.86 -9.02
C ASP A 42 15.12 4.48 -8.76
N ASP A 43 16.38 4.50 -8.30
CA ASP A 43 17.03 3.29 -7.81
C ASP A 43 16.35 2.82 -6.53
N TYR A 44 16.33 1.51 -6.31
CA TYR A 44 15.79 0.88 -5.10
C TYR A 44 14.26 0.94 -4.93
N ASP A 45 13.52 1.24 -5.99
CA ASP A 45 12.07 1.11 -5.98
C ASP A 45 11.66 -0.37 -5.84
N THR A 46 10.59 -0.62 -5.12
CA THR A 46 10.06 -1.98 -4.94
C THR A 46 8.61 -2.08 -5.39
N VAL A 47 8.28 -3.25 -5.93
CA VAL A 47 6.92 -3.64 -6.30
C VAL A 47 6.58 -4.93 -5.59
N GLN A 48 5.50 -4.93 -4.84
CA GLN A 48 5.00 -6.10 -4.13
C GLN A 48 3.54 -6.35 -4.50
N ILE A 49 3.18 -7.61 -4.73
CA ILE A 49 1.80 -8.02 -4.97
C ILE A 49 1.45 -9.13 -4.00
N ASP A 50 0.34 -8.94 -3.30
CA ASP A 50 -0.27 -9.94 -2.43
C ASP A 50 -1.67 -10.27 -2.96
N ASP A 51 -1.83 -11.49 -3.45
CA ASP A 51 -3.08 -12.01 -4.01
C ASP A 51 -3.22 -13.49 -3.63
N SER A 52 -3.78 -13.74 -2.46
CA SER A 52 -3.96 -15.10 -1.96
C SER A 52 -4.99 -15.90 -2.76
N GLU A 53 -5.99 -15.23 -3.33
CA GLU A 53 -7.02 -15.88 -4.13
C GLU A 53 -6.43 -16.53 -5.39
N ASN A 54 -5.46 -15.87 -6.02
CA ASN A 54 -4.78 -16.35 -7.22
C ASN A 54 -3.39 -16.93 -6.93
N SER A 55 -3.00 -17.05 -5.66
CA SER A 55 -1.69 -17.53 -5.22
C SER A 55 -0.52 -16.77 -5.86
N ILE A 56 -0.69 -15.45 -6.00
CA ILE A 56 0.33 -14.55 -6.54
C ILE A 56 0.98 -13.79 -5.38
N TYR A 57 2.27 -14.03 -5.19
CA TYR A 57 3.10 -13.32 -4.22
C TYR A 57 4.36 -12.88 -4.95
N LEU A 58 4.39 -11.61 -5.35
CA LEU A 58 5.49 -11.02 -6.07
C LEU A 58 6.20 -10.00 -5.18
N TYR A 59 7.51 -10.05 -5.14
CA TYR A 59 8.35 -9.02 -4.60
C TYR A 59 9.51 -8.78 -5.56
N GLU A 60 9.54 -7.61 -6.17
CA GLU A 60 10.60 -7.19 -7.08
C GLU A 60 11.27 -5.93 -6.54
N TYR A 61 12.58 -6.00 -6.48
CA TYR A 61 13.46 -4.91 -6.11
C TYR A 61 14.23 -4.46 -7.35
N THR A 62 14.14 -3.20 -7.69
CA THR A 62 14.77 -2.69 -8.89
C THR A 62 16.12 -2.06 -8.57
N GLU A 63 17.17 -2.51 -9.25
CA GLU A 63 18.48 -1.90 -9.25
C GLU A 63 18.64 -1.08 -10.54
N GLY A 64 18.35 0.22 -10.46
CA GLY A 64 18.54 1.14 -11.56
C GLY A 64 17.30 1.41 -12.43
N LYS A 65 17.26 2.60 -12.96
CA LYS A 65 16.14 3.23 -13.69
C LYS A 65 15.69 2.53 -14.99
N LYS A 66 16.25 1.38 -15.33
CA LYS A 66 16.06 0.78 -16.65
C LYS A 66 15.29 -0.54 -16.63
N ASP A 67 15.11 -1.12 -15.47
CA ASP A 67 14.49 -2.43 -15.37
C ASP A 67 12.97 -2.28 -15.27
N LYS A 68 12.32 -2.39 -16.42
CA LYS A 68 10.86 -2.53 -16.46
C LYS A 68 10.47 -3.91 -15.96
N ILE A 69 9.42 -3.95 -15.15
CA ILE A 69 8.79 -5.19 -14.73
C ILE A 69 7.58 -5.39 -15.63
N GLU A 70 7.65 -6.39 -16.48
CA GLU A 70 6.60 -6.73 -17.44
C GLU A 70 5.72 -7.88 -16.92
N ASP A 71 4.57 -8.06 -17.55
CA ASP A 71 3.60 -9.12 -17.22
C ASP A 71 3.16 -9.11 -15.74
N VAL A 72 2.96 -7.92 -15.20
CA VAL A 72 2.47 -7.75 -13.83
C VAL A 72 0.96 -7.91 -13.83
N ARG A 73 0.47 -9.07 -13.42
CA ARG A 73 -0.95 -9.41 -13.41
C ARG A 73 -1.60 -8.95 -12.11
N LEU A 74 -2.48 -7.97 -12.24
CA LEU A 74 -3.24 -7.42 -11.12
C LEU A 74 -4.70 -7.84 -11.24
N TYR A 75 -5.10 -8.83 -10.47
CA TYR A 75 -6.48 -9.29 -10.37
C TYR A 75 -7.25 -8.45 -9.35
N LYS A 76 -8.54 -8.25 -9.60
CA LYS A 76 -9.43 -7.57 -8.66
C LYS A 76 -9.35 -8.20 -7.25
N GLY A 77 -9.15 -7.37 -6.24
CA GLY A 77 -8.99 -7.79 -4.86
C GLY A 77 -7.54 -7.97 -4.40
N ALA A 78 -6.59 -8.01 -5.33
CA ALA A 78 -5.16 -8.01 -4.99
C ALA A 78 -4.74 -6.68 -4.36
N VAL A 79 -3.64 -6.69 -3.62
CA VAL A 79 -2.99 -5.49 -3.10
C VAL A 79 -1.65 -5.30 -3.78
N LEU A 80 -1.50 -4.16 -4.44
CA LEU A 80 -0.23 -3.68 -4.95
C LEU A 80 0.40 -2.75 -3.92
N THR A 81 1.59 -3.08 -3.44
CA THR A 81 2.36 -2.23 -2.53
C THR A 81 3.59 -1.71 -3.25
N LEU A 82 3.72 -0.41 -3.31
CA LEU A 82 4.86 0.28 -3.88
C LEU A 82 5.68 0.97 -2.79
N ARG A 83 7.00 0.89 -2.89
CA ARG A 83 7.92 1.72 -2.12
C ARG A 83 8.90 2.36 -3.08
N CYS A 84 8.90 3.68 -3.12
CA CYS A 84 9.69 4.45 -4.06
C CYS A 84 10.06 5.82 -3.49
N LYS A 85 11.12 6.39 -4.03
CA LYS A 85 11.54 7.75 -3.63
C LYS A 85 10.53 8.81 -4.04
N THR A 86 10.00 8.71 -5.26
CA THR A 86 9.03 9.65 -5.82
C THR A 86 7.78 8.91 -6.27
N THR A 87 7.77 8.41 -7.50
CA THR A 87 6.65 7.65 -8.09
C THR A 87 7.17 6.52 -8.96
N GLU A 88 6.32 5.53 -9.20
CA GLU A 88 6.50 4.50 -10.22
C GLU A 88 5.42 4.67 -11.28
N LYS A 89 5.78 4.42 -12.54
CA LYS A 89 4.83 4.48 -13.65
C LYS A 89 4.29 3.09 -13.96
N LEU A 90 2.98 2.98 -14.02
CA LEU A 90 2.26 1.76 -14.40
C LEU A 90 1.52 1.99 -15.70
N HIS A 91 1.69 1.10 -16.66
CA HIS A 91 0.99 1.13 -17.94
C HIS A 91 0.27 -0.20 -18.18
N THR A 92 -0.96 -0.14 -18.63
CA THR A 92 -1.70 -1.30 -19.13
C THR A 92 -2.45 -0.97 -20.41
N ASP A 93 -2.56 -1.95 -21.30
CA ASP A 93 -3.37 -1.85 -22.52
C ASP A 93 -4.74 -2.55 -22.37
N ASN A 94 -5.00 -3.20 -21.24
CA ASN A 94 -6.19 -4.00 -21.04
C ASN A 94 -6.86 -3.78 -19.67
N ALA A 95 -6.92 -2.53 -19.21
CA ALA A 95 -7.63 -2.21 -17.96
C ALA A 95 -9.10 -2.62 -18.06
N GLN A 96 -9.57 -3.31 -17.03
CA GLN A 96 -10.93 -3.80 -16.91
C GLN A 96 -11.76 -2.91 -15.99
N ASP A 97 -13.03 -2.71 -16.33
CA ASP A 97 -14.03 -2.07 -15.45
C ASP A 97 -13.61 -0.71 -14.85
N ILE A 98 -12.91 0.12 -15.62
CA ILE A 98 -12.46 1.45 -15.17
C ILE A 98 -13.62 2.29 -14.63
N ASP A 99 -14.78 2.23 -15.27
CA ASP A 99 -15.95 3.02 -14.90
C ASP A 99 -16.50 2.68 -13.50
N THR A 100 -16.15 1.52 -12.96
CA THR A 100 -16.61 1.10 -11.63
C THR A 100 -15.70 1.55 -10.50
N LEU A 101 -14.51 2.05 -10.76
CA LEU A 101 -13.54 2.46 -9.74
C LEU A 101 -14.08 3.57 -8.84
N GLU A 102 -14.76 4.56 -9.40
CA GLU A 102 -15.30 5.71 -8.65
C GLU A 102 -16.34 5.29 -7.60
N THR A 103 -16.99 4.15 -7.80
CA THR A 103 -18.06 3.64 -6.92
C THR A 103 -17.66 2.40 -6.13
N ALA A 104 -16.46 1.86 -6.35
CA ALA A 104 -16.00 0.64 -5.71
C ALA A 104 -15.56 0.83 -4.26
N GLY A 105 -15.18 2.05 -3.89
CA GLY A 105 -14.80 2.41 -2.53
C GLY A 105 -15.97 2.98 -1.72
N GLN A 106 -15.67 3.31 -0.47
CA GLN A 106 -16.59 3.97 0.44
C GLN A 106 -15.88 5.14 1.15
N SER A 107 -16.65 6.06 1.68
CA SER A 107 -16.09 7.17 2.47
C SER A 107 -15.39 6.63 3.72
N ASN A 108 -14.25 7.21 4.05
CA ASN A 108 -13.57 6.91 5.31
C ASN A 108 -14.42 7.41 6.49
N PRO A 109 -14.73 6.57 7.49
CA PRO A 109 -15.45 7.01 8.67
C PRO A 109 -14.63 7.96 9.57
N LEU A 110 -13.32 8.02 9.38
CA LEU A 110 -12.43 8.88 10.16
C LEU A 110 -12.23 10.24 9.49
N ALA A 111 -12.03 11.28 10.31
CA ALA A 111 -11.77 12.64 9.85
C ALA A 111 -10.55 13.28 10.54
N GLU A 112 -10.19 12.83 11.74
CA GLU A 112 -9.19 13.49 12.56
C GLU A 112 -7.78 12.94 12.29
N PRO A 113 -6.80 13.81 12.02
CA PRO A 113 -5.41 13.41 11.87
C PRO A 113 -4.76 13.08 13.22
N VAL A 114 -3.69 12.28 13.16
CA VAL A 114 -2.88 11.88 14.32
C VAL A 114 -1.42 12.24 14.07
N GLU A 115 -0.79 12.97 14.98
CA GLU A 115 0.65 13.21 14.94
C GLU A 115 1.36 12.31 15.96
N ILE A 116 2.43 11.67 15.54
CA ILE A 116 3.24 10.78 16.37
C ILE A 116 4.70 11.26 16.30
N LYS A 117 5.28 11.47 17.49
CA LYS A 117 6.70 11.82 17.65
C LYS A 117 7.53 10.57 17.91
N GLY A 118 8.80 10.63 17.56
CA GLY A 118 9.75 9.57 17.83
C GLY A 118 9.82 9.15 19.30
N GLN A 119 10.23 7.91 19.51
CA GLN A 119 10.28 7.21 20.81
C GLN A 119 8.90 7.02 21.46
N LYS A 120 7.85 7.10 20.68
CA LYS A 120 6.48 6.80 21.13
C LYS A 120 6.02 5.45 20.60
N VAL A 121 5.26 4.78 21.45
CA VAL A 121 4.55 3.53 21.14
C VAL A 121 3.08 3.76 21.39
N LEU A 122 2.26 3.69 20.36
CA LEU A 122 0.82 3.92 20.41
C LEU A 122 0.06 2.68 19.96
N THR A 123 -1.09 2.46 20.56
CA THR A 123 -1.96 1.33 20.20
C THR A 123 -3.27 1.83 19.60
N ALA A 124 -3.59 1.36 18.40
CA ALA A 124 -4.85 1.66 17.74
C ALA A 124 -6.04 1.09 18.55
N GLY A 125 -7.09 1.86 18.68
CA GLY A 125 -8.24 1.54 19.52
C GLY A 125 -8.10 1.99 20.98
N LYS A 126 -6.90 2.41 21.40
CA LYS A 126 -6.62 2.92 22.73
C LYS A 126 -6.13 4.38 22.70
N ASP A 127 -5.10 4.64 21.90
CA ASP A 127 -4.44 5.94 21.82
C ASP A 127 -4.91 6.76 20.62
N PHE A 128 -5.38 6.11 19.57
CA PHE A 128 -5.97 6.70 18.36
C PHE A 128 -6.91 5.70 17.71
N GLU A 129 -7.72 6.15 16.77
CA GLU A 129 -8.69 5.29 16.08
C GLU A 129 -8.04 4.38 15.04
N PRO A 130 -8.40 3.08 14.98
CA PRO A 130 -7.99 2.22 13.88
C PRO A 130 -8.62 2.68 12.56
N GLY A 131 -7.91 2.49 11.47
CA GLY A 131 -8.41 2.93 10.16
C GLY A 131 -7.37 2.94 9.06
N ILE A 132 -7.67 3.66 7.99
CA ILE A 132 -6.80 3.83 6.83
C ILE A 132 -6.35 5.27 6.73
N TYR A 133 -5.04 5.44 6.71
CA TYR A 133 -4.39 6.74 6.77
C TYR A 133 -3.35 6.90 5.66
N ASP A 134 -3.15 8.13 5.24
CA ASP A 134 -1.92 8.54 4.58
C ASP A 134 -0.89 8.92 5.63
N LEU A 135 0.30 8.37 5.52
CA LEU A 135 1.42 8.68 6.39
C LEU A 135 2.31 9.70 5.70
N ASP A 136 2.63 10.78 6.43
CA ASP A 136 3.56 11.81 5.99
C ASP A 136 4.66 12.01 7.03
N ARG A 137 5.91 12.07 6.55
CA ARG A 137 7.02 12.56 7.36
C ARG A 137 6.86 14.06 7.59
N ILE A 138 6.96 14.50 8.83
CA ILE A 138 6.96 15.94 9.17
C ILE A 138 8.41 16.43 9.32
N SER A 139 9.22 15.71 10.09
CA SER A 139 10.62 16.06 10.39
C SER A 139 11.36 14.87 10.96
N GLY A 140 12.69 14.98 11.02
CA GLY A 140 13.55 13.95 11.59
C GLY A 140 13.69 12.70 10.73
N ASP A 141 14.48 11.78 11.16
CA ASP A 141 14.76 10.50 10.49
C ASP A 141 14.50 9.34 11.44
N GLY A 142 14.03 8.23 10.93
CA GLY A 142 13.78 7.04 11.72
C GLY A 142 12.85 6.04 11.06
N ASP A 143 12.51 5.00 11.81
CA ASP A 143 11.59 3.95 11.39
C ASP A 143 10.19 4.17 11.95
N VAL A 144 9.21 3.83 11.14
CA VAL A 144 7.84 3.55 11.56
C VAL A 144 7.63 2.05 11.48
N LYS A 145 7.29 1.42 12.58
CA LYS A 145 6.96 0.00 12.63
C LYS A 145 5.54 -0.18 13.14
N ILE A 146 4.76 -0.97 12.42
CA ILE A 146 3.41 -1.36 12.83
C ILE A 146 3.39 -2.86 12.99
N THR A 147 3.00 -3.32 14.18
CA THR A 147 2.80 -4.73 14.48
C THR A 147 1.31 -5.00 14.59
N ILE A 148 0.80 -5.92 13.78
CA ILE A 148 -0.59 -6.31 13.73
C ILE A 148 -0.77 -7.57 14.57
N TYR A 149 -1.72 -7.53 15.51
CA TYR A 149 -2.03 -8.63 16.40
C TYR A 149 -3.40 -9.22 16.12
N SER A 150 -3.51 -10.56 16.28
CA SER A 150 -4.80 -11.25 16.25
C SER A 150 -5.65 -10.89 17.48
N GLU A 151 -6.92 -11.32 17.48
CA GLU A 151 -7.80 -11.22 18.65
C GLU A 151 -7.21 -11.96 19.88
N GLU A 152 -6.43 -13.00 19.64
CA GLU A 152 -5.74 -13.78 20.68
C GLU A 152 -4.41 -13.14 21.10
N GLN A 153 -4.10 -11.94 20.61
CA GLN A 153 -2.88 -11.16 20.88
C GLN A 153 -1.59 -11.82 20.36
N GLU A 154 -1.69 -12.68 19.38
CA GLU A 154 -0.54 -13.20 18.65
C GLU A 154 -0.17 -12.28 17.49
N GLU A 155 1.13 -12.09 17.24
CA GLU A 155 1.61 -11.32 16.11
C GLU A 155 1.24 -12.00 14.79
N MET A 156 0.44 -11.33 13.98
CA MET A 156 0.02 -11.83 12.66
C MET A 156 0.88 -11.32 11.54
N ASN A 157 1.25 -10.05 11.60
CA ASN A 157 1.97 -9.37 10.53
C ASN A 157 2.70 -8.16 11.08
N SER A 158 3.65 -7.66 10.31
CA SER A 158 4.32 -6.40 10.60
C SER A 158 4.57 -5.62 9.32
N TRP A 159 4.54 -4.32 9.44
CA TRP A 159 4.88 -3.39 8.39
C TRP A 159 5.92 -2.41 8.94
N SER A 160 6.93 -2.06 8.16
CA SER A 160 7.89 -1.06 8.56
C SER A 160 8.39 -0.26 7.37
N GLN A 161 8.76 0.98 7.62
CA GLN A 161 9.40 1.85 6.65
C GLN A 161 10.32 2.84 7.34
N TYR A 162 11.53 2.99 6.79
CA TYR A 162 12.45 4.06 7.16
C TYR A 162 12.08 5.33 6.40
N LEU A 163 11.95 6.43 7.12
CA LEU A 163 11.67 7.75 6.57
C LEU A 163 12.79 8.73 6.94
N SER A 164 13.27 9.45 5.97
CA SER A 164 14.37 10.42 6.15
C SER A 164 14.21 11.61 5.21
N GLU A 165 14.97 12.67 5.50
CA GLU A 165 15.03 13.83 4.63
C GLU A 165 15.55 13.49 3.23
N ASP A 166 16.49 12.55 3.14
CA ASP A 166 17.04 12.06 1.86
C ASP A 166 16.04 11.21 1.07
N GLY A 167 15.04 10.67 1.73
CA GLY A 167 13.83 10.08 1.12
C GLY A 167 14.06 8.94 0.17
N ILE A 168 14.97 7.99 0.44
CA ILE A 168 15.20 6.82 -0.43
C ILE A 168 13.90 6.02 -0.63
N ASP A 169 13.12 5.83 0.45
CA ASP A 169 11.82 5.16 0.42
C ASP A 169 10.64 6.15 0.34
N GLY A 170 10.93 7.41 0.04
CA GLY A 170 9.95 8.50 0.01
C GLY A 170 9.71 9.12 1.39
N GLU A 171 8.85 10.11 1.43
CA GLU A 171 8.45 10.83 2.64
C GLU A 171 6.98 10.57 3.00
N THR A 172 6.28 9.80 2.16
CA THR A 172 4.85 9.51 2.29
C THR A 172 4.58 8.04 2.07
N PHE A 173 3.48 7.55 2.64
CA PHE A 173 2.94 6.22 2.34
C PHE A 173 1.41 6.30 2.30
N HIS A 174 0.84 6.00 1.14
CA HIS A 174 -0.59 6.12 0.89
C HIS A 174 -1.34 4.84 1.30
N TYR A 175 -2.55 4.98 1.82
CA TYR A 175 -3.41 3.85 2.24
C TYR A 175 -2.74 2.89 3.24
N LEU A 176 -2.17 3.42 4.30
CA LEU A 176 -1.66 2.62 5.41
C LEU A 176 -2.82 2.11 6.26
N VAL A 177 -2.97 0.79 6.31
CA VAL A 177 -4.07 0.14 7.05
C VAL A 177 -3.61 -0.20 8.46
N ILE A 178 -4.29 0.36 9.46
CA ILE A 178 -3.98 0.17 10.88
C ILE A 178 -5.20 -0.44 11.57
N PRO A 179 -5.22 -1.77 11.78
CA PRO A 179 -6.30 -2.44 12.48
C PRO A 179 -6.34 -2.12 13.97
N GLU A 180 -7.44 -2.45 14.61
CA GLU A 180 -7.56 -2.40 16.06
C GLU A 180 -6.48 -3.24 16.75
N ASN A 181 -5.97 -2.77 17.87
CA ASN A 181 -4.87 -3.35 18.65
C ASN A 181 -3.50 -3.34 17.97
N ALA A 182 -3.38 -2.83 16.75
CA ALA A 182 -2.07 -2.65 16.11
C ALA A 182 -1.22 -1.68 16.93
N VAL A 183 0.06 -2.01 17.07
CA VAL A 183 1.04 -1.20 17.81
C VAL A 183 1.90 -0.45 16.82
N VAL A 184 1.91 0.88 16.92
CA VAL A 184 2.71 1.78 16.10
C VAL A 184 3.89 2.30 16.92
N GLU A 185 5.09 2.04 16.44
CA GLU A 185 6.34 2.50 17.04
C GLU A 185 7.04 3.45 16.07
N VAL A 186 7.41 4.62 16.58
CA VAL A 186 8.18 5.62 15.82
C VAL A 186 9.52 5.81 16.52
N SER A 187 10.62 5.62 15.79
CA SER A 187 11.98 5.66 16.38
C SER A 187 12.68 7.01 16.20
N GLU A 188 13.76 7.16 16.94
CA GLU A 188 14.69 8.29 16.88
C GLU A 188 14.01 9.66 17.02
N ASP A 189 14.28 10.61 16.16
CA ASP A 189 13.69 11.95 16.16
C ASP A 189 12.62 12.12 15.07
N LEU A 190 12.23 11.02 14.43
CA LEU A 190 11.19 11.03 13.41
C LEU A 190 9.87 11.54 13.98
N ARG A 191 9.22 12.38 13.22
CA ARG A 191 7.88 12.89 13.49
C ARG A 191 7.01 12.68 12.27
N ILE A 192 5.88 12.02 12.45
CA ILE A 192 4.95 11.67 11.38
C ILE A 192 3.56 12.23 11.64
N LYS A 193 2.80 12.35 10.56
CA LYS A 193 1.37 12.64 10.59
C LYS A 193 0.62 11.55 9.85
N LEU A 194 -0.42 11.02 10.49
CA LEU A 194 -1.39 10.12 9.89
C LEU A 194 -2.65 10.93 9.58
N THR A 195 -3.01 11.03 8.32
CA THR A 195 -4.23 11.74 7.88
C THR A 195 -5.20 10.72 7.30
N PRO A 196 -6.44 10.63 7.79
CA PRO A 196 -7.44 9.73 7.20
C PRO A 196 -7.59 9.99 5.70
N THR A 197 -7.57 8.92 4.90
CA THR A 197 -7.83 9.04 3.47
C THR A 197 -9.30 9.40 3.23
N GLU A 198 -9.61 10.03 2.11
CA GLU A 198 -10.97 10.42 1.78
C GLU A 198 -11.85 9.19 1.51
N MET A 199 -11.33 8.26 0.72
CA MET A 199 -11.99 7.02 0.33
C MET A 199 -11.18 5.81 0.78
N ILE A 200 -11.87 4.72 1.09
CA ILE A 200 -11.28 3.46 1.50
C ILE A 200 -11.95 2.28 0.78
N ALA A 201 -11.22 1.18 0.66
CA ALA A 201 -11.77 -0.03 0.06
C ALA A 201 -12.76 -0.75 0.97
N SER A 202 -12.46 -0.81 2.27
CA SER A 202 -13.26 -1.55 3.26
C SER A 202 -12.94 -1.06 4.66
N THR A 203 -13.88 -1.24 5.59
CA THR A 203 -13.67 -1.07 7.04
C THR A 203 -13.20 -2.35 7.71
N ASP A 204 -13.09 -3.44 7.00
CA ASP A 204 -12.49 -4.68 7.51
C ASP A 204 -10.96 -4.60 7.38
N TYR A 205 -10.34 -3.92 8.34
CA TYR A 205 -8.91 -3.66 8.33
C TYR A 205 -8.05 -4.90 8.55
N TYR A 206 -8.57 -5.91 9.25
CA TYR A 206 -7.85 -7.17 9.47
C TYR A 206 -7.72 -7.99 8.18
N SER A 207 -8.76 -8.05 7.37
CA SER A 207 -8.74 -8.84 6.12
C SER A 207 -7.67 -8.36 5.14
N PHE A 208 -7.28 -7.10 5.24
CA PHE A 208 -6.20 -6.53 4.44
C PHE A 208 -4.88 -7.30 4.65
N TYR A 209 -4.58 -7.75 5.87
CA TYR A 209 -3.35 -8.46 6.22
C TYR A 209 -3.45 -9.99 6.09
N ASN A 210 -4.60 -10.52 5.76
CA ASN A 210 -4.87 -11.94 5.57
C ASN A 210 -4.96 -12.37 4.09
N ARG A 211 -4.38 -11.62 3.20
CA ARG A 211 -4.41 -11.86 1.74
C ARG A 211 -3.28 -12.73 1.25
#